data_332fa250a7ab78f2b05aa999b695929f
#
_entry.id   332fa250a7ab78f2b05aa999b695929f
#
_cell.length_a   1.000
_cell.length_b   1.000
_cell.length_c   1.000
_cell.angle_alpha   90.00
_cell.angle_beta   90.00
_cell.angle_gamma   90.00
#
_symmetry.space_group_name_H-M   'P 1'
#
loop_
_entity.id
_entity.type
_entity.pdbx_description
1 polymer ?
#
loop_
_entity_poly.entity_id
_entity_poly.type
_entity_poly.pdbx_seq_one_letter_code
_entity_poly.pdbx_strand_id
1 'polypeptide(L)'
;MKRFLFLFIYLIPIFAISQTDFDKAEKLYSSKNFEQSKVLFQNYLKDNPNNIKTIEYLGDIAGQNKSWDNAIYYYNKLKQLKPMEANYHYKYGGVMGMKAKESNKFKALGMISEIKSSFEKAISLNPKHIEARAALVEFYLQLPGIVGGSEKKALLYANEIAQISDFDR
;
A
#
# COMPACT_ATOMS: atom_id res chain seq x y z
N MET A 1 -38.55 28.50 -14.41
CA MET A 1 -37.72 27.47 -15.04
C MET A 1 -36.37 27.98 -15.58
N LYS A 2 -36.19 29.25 -15.96
CA LYS A 2 -34.88 29.76 -16.47
C LYS A 2 -33.76 29.90 -15.42
N ARG A 3 -34.08 29.98 -14.11
CA ARG A 3 -33.06 30.11 -13.05
C ARG A 3 -32.34 28.79 -12.68
N PHE A 4 -32.91 27.63 -12.95
CA PHE A 4 -32.30 26.33 -12.67
C PHE A 4 -31.21 25.93 -13.68
N LEU A 5 -31.35 26.41 -14.94
CA LEU A 5 -30.38 26.11 -15.99
C LEU A 5 -29.02 26.82 -15.75
N PHE A 6 -29.05 28.00 -15.12
CA PHE A 6 -27.81 28.76 -14.81
C PHE A 6 -27.00 28.16 -13.67
N LEU A 7 -27.64 27.46 -12.72
CA LEU A 7 -26.89 26.79 -11.62
C LEU A 7 -26.13 25.55 -12.10
N PHE A 8 -26.66 24.89 -13.14
CA PHE A 8 -26.03 23.69 -13.70
C PHE A 8 -24.75 24.01 -14.51
N ILE A 9 -24.70 25.18 -15.14
CA ILE A 9 -23.54 25.62 -15.95
C ILE A 9 -22.35 25.99 -15.07
N TYR A 10 -22.57 26.41 -13.81
CA TYR A 10 -21.48 26.74 -12.86
C TYR A 10 -20.85 25.52 -12.16
N LEU A 11 -21.53 24.39 -12.10
CA LEU A 11 -21.03 23.16 -11.47
C LEU A 11 -20.11 22.32 -12.39
N ILE A 12 -20.30 22.41 -13.70
CA ILE A 12 -19.56 21.61 -14.69
C ILE A 12 -18.05 21.92 -14.71
N PRO A 13 -17.57 23.18 -14.67
CA PRO A 13 -16.15 23.47 -14.74
C PRO A 13 -15.35 23.03 -13.52
N ILE A 14 -15.98 22.96 -12.33
CA ILE A 14 -15.29 22.53 -11.09
C ILE A 14 -14.96 21.02 -11.14
N PHE A 15 -15.87 20.20 -11.65
CA PHE A 15 -15.60 18.77 -11.82
C PHE A 15 -14.58 18.49 -12.93
N ALA A 16 -14.59 19.26 -14.01
CA ALA A 16 -13.66 19.11 -15.11
C ALA A 16 -12.21 19.48 -14.70
N ILE A 17 -12.02 20.50 -13.86
CA ILE A 17 -10.70 20.90 -13.34
C ILE A 17 -10.13 19.82 -12.41
N SER A 18 -10.96 19.26 -11.53
CA SER A 18 -10.54 18.19 -10.61
C SER A 18 -10.14 16.91 -11.36
N GLN A 19 -10.86 16.54 -12.43
CA GLN A 19 -10.53 15.40 -13.28
C GLN A 19 -9.20 15.58 -14.01
N THR A 20 -8.94 16.77 -14.53
CA THR A 20 -7.68 17.07 -15.27
C THR A 20 -6.45 17.04 -14.35
N ASP A 21 -6.56 17.46 -13.08
CA ASP A 21 -5.45 17.41 -12.13
C ASP A 21 -5.09 15.97 -11.76
N PHE A 22 -6.07 15.11 -11.59
CA PHE A 22 -5.83 13.68 -11.35
C PHE A 22 -5.14 13.02 -12.55
N ASP A 23 -5.66 13.22 -13.78
CA ASP A 23 -5.07 12.64 -15.00
C ASP A 23 -3.64 13.13 -15.24
N LYS A 24 -3.37 14.41 -14.94
CA LYS A 24 -2.03 14.98 -14.99
C LYS A 24 -1.10 14.34 -13.97
N ALA A 25 -1.58 14.12 -12.74
CA ALA A 25 -0.82 13.46 -11.70
C ALA A 25 -0.47 12.00 -12.08
N GLU A 26 -1.40 11.25 -12.67
CA GLU A 26 -1.14 9.89 -13.18
C GLU A 26 -0.09 9.86 -14.29
N LYS A 27 -0.12 10.79 -15.24
CA LYS A 27 0.89 10.91 -16.30
C LYS A 27 2.28 11.18 -15.71
N LEU A 28 2.38 12.07 -14.73
CA LEU A 28 3.63 12.37 -14.04
C LEU A 28 4.12 11.16 -13.24
N TYR A 29 3.23 10.42 -12.59
CA TYR A 29 3.58 9.19 -11.88
C TYR A 29 4.12 8.13 -12.85
N SER A 30 3.45 7.90 -13.97
CA SER A 30 3.87 6.95 -15.00
C SER A 30 5.22 7.29 -15.63
N SER A 31 5.54 8.58 -15.74
CA SER A 31 6.85 9.06 -16.19
C SER A 31 7.90 9.14 -15.05
N LYS A 32 7.61 8.59 -13.88
CA LYS A 32 8.48 8.58 -12.67
C LYS A 32 8.80 9.98 -12.12
N ASN A 33 8.03 10.99 -12.49
CA ASN A 33 8.15 12.32 -11.93
C ASN A 33 7.37 12.43 -10.60
N PHE A 34 7.85 11.69 -9.59
CA PHE A 34 7.13 11.45 -8.36
C PHE A 34 6.88 12.72 -7.52
N GLU A 35 7.81 13.67 -7.49
CA GLU A 35 7.64 14.88 -6.67
C GLU A 35 6.52 15.77 -7.21
N GLN A 36 6.45 15.99 -8.53
CA GLN A 36 5.38 16.77 -9.13
C GLN A 36 4.03 16.03 -9.05
N SER A 37 4.03 14.74 -9.29
CA SER A 37 2.85 13.88 -9.16
C SER A 37 2.27 13.93 -7.74
N LYS A 38 3.13 13.84 -6.72
CA LYS A 38 2.77 13.92 -5.30
C LYS A 38 2.01 15.20 -4.97
N VAL A 39 2.50 16.36 -5.43
CA VAL A 39 1.84 17.65 -5.17
C VAL A 39 0.42 17.66 -5.75
N LEU A 40 0.24 17.19 -6.98
CA LEU A 40 -1.08 17.15 -7.60
C LEU A 40 -2.01 16.15 -6.92
N PHE A 41 -1.52 14.96 -6.58
CA PHE A 41 -2.32 13.99 -5.80
C PHE A 41 -2.70 14.51 -4.42
N GLN A 42 -1.81 15.20 -3.73
CA GLN A 42 -2.12 15.81 -2.43
C GLN A 42 -3.20 16.89 -2.55
N ASN A 43 -3.16 17.71 -3.59
CA ASN A 43 -4.20 18.70 -3.85
C ASN A 43 -5.53 18.03 -4.16
N TYR A 44 -5.54 17.05 -5.07
CA TYR A 44 -6.74 16.30 -5.40
C TYR A 44 -7.36 15.60 -4.17
N LEU A 45 -6.54 15.09 -3.27
CA LEU A 45 -7.00 14.40 -2.06
C LEU A 45 -7.70 15.32 -1.05
N LYS A 46 -7.45 16.64 -1.09
CA LYS A 46 -8.16 17.61 -0.22
C LYS A 46 -9.66 17.62 -0.51
N ASP A 47 -10.01 17.58 -1.80
CA ASP A 47 -11.40 17.62 -2.24
C ASP A 47 -12.01 16.20 -2.31
N ASN A 48 -11.16 15.16 -2.41
CA ASN A 48 -11.53 13.76 -2.55
C ASN A 48 -10.85 12.87 -1.47
N PRO A 49 -11.11 13.10 -0.17
CA PRO A 49 -10.32 12.55 0.93
C PRO A 49 -10.30 11.02 1.03
N ASN A 50 -11.24 10.33 0.40
CA ASN A 50 -11.34 8.87 0.40
C ASN A 50 -11.12 8.25 -0.99
N ASN A 51 -10.53 8.99 -1.94
CA ASN A 51 -10.22 8.44 -3.24
C ASN A 51 -9.09 7.39 -3.12
N ILE A 52 -9.48 6.13 -3.27
CA ILE A 52 -8.61 4.96 -3.07
C ILE A 52 -7.35 5.04 -3.93
N LYS A 53 -7.51 5.35 -5.21
CA LYS A 53 -6.42 5.37 -6.19
C LYS A 53 -5.39 6.46 -5.85
N THR A 54 -5.86 7.65 -5.45
CA THR A 54 -4.98 8.75 -5.02
C THR A 54 -4.20 8.39 -3.76
N ILE A 55 -4.87 7.78 -2.78
CA ILE A 55 -4.23 7.34 -1.52
C ILE A 55 -3.16 6.28 -1.83
N GLU A 56 -3.45 5.36 -2.75
CA GLU A 56 -2.50 4.33 -3.17
C GLU A 56 -1.26 4.94 -3.84
N TYR A 57 -1.44 5.85 -4.80
CA TYR A 57 -0.32 6.56 -5.43
C TYR A 57 0.55 7.31 -4.43
N LEU A 58 -0.07 7.99 -3.46
CA LEU A 58 0.68 8.70 -2.40
C LEU A 58 1.43 7.73 -1.48
N GLY A 59 0.87 6.57 -1.20
CA GLY A 59 1.54 5.49 -0.47
C GLY A 59 2.74 4.94 -1.23
N ASP A 60 2.57 4.65 -2.53
CA ASP A 60 3.63 4.16 -3.40
C ASP A 60 4.77 5.19 -3.55
N ILE A 61 4.45 6.47 -3.78
CA ILE A 61 5.44 7.55 -3.85
C ILE A 61 6.20 7.68 -2.51
N ALA A 62 5.48 7.62 -1.39
CA ALA A 62 6.11 7.70 -0.08
C ALA A 62 7.06 6.51 0.16
N GLY A 63 6.69 5.30 -0.28
CA GLY A 63 7.54 4.11 -0.25
C GLY A 63 8.80 4.26 -1.11
N GLN A 64 8.67 4.74 -2.34
CA GLN A 64 9.80 5.02 -3.25
C GLN A 64 10.79 6.02 -2.64
N ASN A 65 10.27 7.03 -1.97
CA ASN A 65 11.06 8.07 -1.31
C ASN A 65 11.56 7.67 0.08
N LYS A 66 11.36 6.40 0.50
CA LYS A 66 11.67 5.88 1.84
C LYS A 66 11.06 6.72 2.98
N SER A 67 9.99 7.41 2.70
CA SER A 67 9.22 8.17 3.70
C SER A 67 8.25 7.21 4.41
N TRP A 68 8.82 6.28 5.20
CA TRP A 68 8.09 5.12 5.74
C TRP A 68 6.87 5.51 6.57
N ASP A 69 6.96 6.58 7.37
CA ASP A 69 5.82 7.04 8.17
C ASP A 69 4.63 7.47 7.30
N ASN A 70 4.89 8.19 6.21
CA ASN A 70 3.86 8.58 5.26
C ASN A 70 3.31 7.38 4.50
N ALA A 71 4.17 6.44 4.08
CA ALA A 71 3.72 5.22 3.42
C ALA A 71 2.82 4.39 4.33
N ILE A 72 3.20 4.21 5.60
CA ILE A 72 2.40 3.54 6.63
C ILE A 72 1.05 4.26 6.81
N TYR A 73 1.04 5.59 6.90
CA TYR A 73 -0.18 6.37 7.02
C TYR A 73 -1.16 6.11 5.87
N TYR A 74 -0.69 6.18 4.62
CA TYR A 74 -1.55 5.98 3.44
C TYR A 74 -2.04 4.53 3.33
N TYR A 75 -1.17 3.52 3.52
CA TYR A 75 -1.60 2.12 3.46
C TYR A 75 -2.50 1.72 4.63
N ASN A 76 -2.31 2.30 5.83
CA ASN A 76 -3.24 2.10 6.93
C ASN A 76 -4.63 2.65 6.60
N LYS A 77 -4.69 3.84 5.97
CA LYS A 77 -5.95 4.42 5.50
C LYS A 77 -6.62 3.54 4.44
N LEU A 78 -5.86 2.96 3.50
CA LEU A 78 -6.38 2.00 2.51
C LEU A 78 -6.95 0.74 3.16
N LYS A 79 -6.26 0.17 4.15
CA LYS A 79 -6.76 -0.97 4.94
C LYS A 79 -8.09 -0.65 5.66
N GLN A 80 -8.26 0.57 6.15
CA GLN A 80 -9.50 1.00 6.80
C GLN A 80 -10.64 1.16 5.79
N LEU A 81 -10.36 1.73 4.61
CA LEU A 81 -11.36 1.96 3.57
C LEU A 81 -11.73 0.67 2.82
N LYS A 82 -10.80 -0.26 2.67
CA LYS A 82 -10.94 -1.53 1.95
C LYS A 82 -10.35 -2.70 2.77
N PRO A 83 -10.97 -3.07 3.90
CA PRO A 83 -10.39 -4.05 4.84
C PRO A 83 -10.30 -5.47 4.29
N MET A 84 -11.02 -5.79 3.20
CA MET A 84 -10.98 -7.10 2.55
C MET A 84 -10.01 -7.15 1.36
N GLU A 85 -9.29 -6.06 1.08
CA GLU A 85 -8.31 -6.02 -0.01
C GLU A 85 -6.94 -6.53 0.46
N ALA A 86 -6.57 -7.73 0.03
CA ALA A 86 -5.35 -8.43 0.46
C ALA A 86 -4.08 -7.61 0.22
N ASN A 87 -4.01 -6.95 -0.95
CA ASN A 87 -2.83 -6.19 -1.36
C ASN A 87 -2.53 -5.00 -0.41
N TYR A 88 -3.54 -4.38 0.18
CA TYR A 88 -3.30 -3.27 1.12
C TYR A 88 -2.73 -3.74 2.46
N HIS A 89 -3.10 -4.94 2.92
CA HIS A 89 -2.45 -5.55 4.08
C HIS A 89 -0.99 -5.93 3.77
N TYR A 90 -0.73 -6.49 2.60
CA TYR A 90 0.63 -6.80 2.14
C TYR A 90 1.50 -5.54 2.05
N LYS A 91 1.05 -4.50 1.34
CA LYS A 91 1.78 -3.24 1.19
C LYS A 91 2.05 -2.58 2.55
N TYR A 92 1.07 -2.58 3.45
CA TYR A 92 1.25 -2.06 4.80
C TYR A 92 2.31 -2.84 5.59
N GLY A 93 2.25 -4.16 5.58
CA GLY A 93 3.27 -5.02 6.21
C GLY A 93 4.66 -4.78 5.62
N GLY A 94 4.74 -4.58 4.30
CA GLY A 94 5.99 -4.31 3.59
C GLY A 94 6.64 -3.00 4.03
N VAL A 95 5.91 -1.89 4.06
CA VAL A 95 6.48 -0.59 4.49
C VAL A 95 6.80 -0.57 5.99
N MET A 96 6.04 -1.29 6.82
CA MET A 96 6.39 -1.51 8.23
C MET A 96 7.69 -2.29 8.37
N GLY A 97 7.91 -3.33 7.56
CA GLY A 97 9.14 -4.10 7.51
C GLY A 97 10.35 -3.24 7.11
N MET A 98 10.20 -2.40 6.09
CA MET A 98 11.24 -1.46 5.67
C MET A 98 11.57 -0.45 6.77
N LYS A 99 10.57 0.12 7.44
CA LYS A 99 10.78 1.00 8.60
C LYS A 99 11.49 0.28 9.74
N ALA A 100 11.14 -0.98 10.03
CA ALA A 100 11.78 -1.77 11.06
C ALA A 100 13.26 -1.99 10.78
N LYS A 101 13.65 -2.29 9.52
CA LYS A 101 15.05 -2.46 9.09
C LYS A 101 15.90 -1.20 9.31
N GLU A 102 15.32 -0.02 9.17
CA GLU A 102 16.01 1.27 9.37
C GLU A 102 15.90 1.81 10.81
N SER A 103 15.14 1.13 11.67
CA SER A 103 14.93 1.50 13.07
C SER A 103 15.98 0.87 13.99
N ASN A 104 16.15 1.44 15.19
CA ASN A 104 16.90 0.75 16.23
C ASN A 104 16.19 -0.55 16.67
N LYS A 105 16.95 -1.48 17.26
CA LYS A 105 16.48 -2.83 17.62
C LYS A 105 15.21 -2.83 18.48
N PHE A 106 15.08 -1.91 19.44
CA PHE A 106 13.90 -1.86 20.32
C PHE A 106 12.64 -1.45 19.56
N LYS A 107 12.75 -0.45 18.68
CA LYS A 107 11.64 -0.03 17.81
C LYS A 107 11.27 -1.13 16.82
N ALA A 108 12.25 -1.77 16.21
CA ALA A 108 12.03 -2.88 15.29
C ALA A 108 11.29 -4.04 15.96
N LEU A 109 11.68 -4.44 17.17
CA LEU A 109 11.02 -5.49 17.95
C LEU A 109 9.52 -5.19 18.17
N GLY A 110 9.18 -3.93 18.46
CA GLY A 110 7.79 -3.51 18.61
C GLY A 110 6.92 -3.63 17.36
N MET A 111 7.52 -3.72 16.16
CA MET A 111 6.81 -3.83 14.89
C MET A 111 6.63 -5.27 14.40
N ILE A 112 7.39 -6.24 14.94
CA ILE A 112 7.46 -7.63 14.44
C ILE A 112 6.08 -8.27 14.35
N SER A 113 5.28 -8.16 15.40
CA SER A 113 3.95 -8.79 15.46
C SER A 113 3.01 -8.22 14.40
N GLU A 114 3.02 -6.91 14.19
CA GLU A 114 2.13 -6.24 13.23
C GLU A 114 2.55 -6.51 11.79
N ILE A 115 3.87 -6.53 11.50
CA ILE A 115 4.41 -6.91 10.19
C ILE A 115 3.93 -8.31 9.83
N LYS A 116 4.15 -9.28 10.70
CA LYS A 116 3.76 -10.67 10.50
C LYS A 116 2.25 -10.80 10.27
N SER A 117 1.44 -10.25 11.18
CA SER A 117 -0.03 -10.34 11.09
C SER A 117 -0.58 -9.70 9.82
N SER A 118 0.07 -8.66 9.31
CA SER A 118 -0.33 -8.01 8.05
C SER A 118 -0.15 -8.93 6.85
N PHE A 119 0.98 -9.64 6.74
CA PHE A 119 1.20 -10.61 5.68
C PHE A 119 0.29 -11.84 5.81
N GLU A 120 0.12 -12.35 7.03
CA GLU A 120 -0.82 -13.46 7.29
C GLU A 120 -2.27 -13.07 6.93
N LYS A 121 -2.67 -11.83 7.21
CA LYS A 121 -3.99 -11.32 6.81
C LYS A 121 -4.12 -11.23 5.29
N ALA A 122 -3.10 -10.78 4.58
CA ALA A 122 -3.11 -10.76 3.12
C ALA A 122 -3.31 -12.17 2.54
N ILE A 123 -2.61 -13.17 3.07
CA ILE A 123 -2.76 -14.58 2.66
C ILE A 123 -4.17 -15.10 2.99
N SER A 124 -4.71 -14.77 4.17
CA SER A 124 -6.06 -15.21 4.56
C SER A 124 -7.15 -14.64 3.64
N LEU A 125 -6.96 -13.43 3.13
CA LEU A 125 -7.88 -12.76 2.20
C LEU A 125 -7.71 -13.23 0.75
N ASN A 126 -6.48 -13.51 0.35
CA ASN A 126 -6.15 -14.09 -0.94
C ASN A 126 -5.20 -15.29 -0.77
N PRO A 127 -5.72 -16.53 -0.75
CA PRO A 127 -4.88 -17.73 -0.60
C PRO A 127 -3.84 -17.95 -1.70
N LYS A 128 -3.93 -17.25 -2.83
CA LYS A 128 -2.92 -17.26 -3.90
C LYS A 128 -1.95 -16.09 -3.86
N HIS A 129 -1.90 -15.29 -2.79
CA HIS A 129 -1.02 -14.13 -2.68
C HIS A 129 0.43 -14.55 -2.48
N ILE A 130 1.19 -14.66 -3.57
CA ILE A 130 2.60 -15.12 -3.60
C ILE A 130 3.51 -14.14 -2.88
N GLU A 131 3.36 -12.84 -3.12
CA GLU A 131 4.23 -11.81 -2.57
C GLU A 131 4.15 -11.73 -1.03
N ALA A 132 2.98 -11.95 -0.45
CA ALA A 132 2.84 -12.00 1.01
C ALA A 132 3.53 -13.22 1.61
N ARG A 133 3.50 -14.39 0.93
CA ARG A 133 4.25 -15.58 1.33
C ARG A 133 5.76 -15.34 1.21
N ALA A 134 6.22 -14.77 0.10
CA ALA A 134 7.63 -14.44 -0.07
C ALA A 134 8.12 -13.48 1.02
N ALA A 135 7.30 -12.49 1.39
CA ALA A 135 7.60 -11.59 2.50
C ALA A 135 7.69 -12.34 3.84
N LEU A 136 6.84 -13.35 4.09
CA LEU A 136 6.94 -14.19 5.29
C LEU A 136 8.17 -15.12 5.25
N VAL A 137 8.58 -15.64 4.10
CA VAL A 137 9.85 -16.37 3.96
C VAL A 137 10.99 -15.49 4.40
N GLU A 138 11.10 -14.29 3.83
CA GLU A 138 12.15 -13.33 4.20
C GLU A 138 12.08 -12.95 5.68
N PHE A 139 10.89 -12.66 6.21
CA PHE A 139 10.66 -12.34 7.61
C PHE A 139 11.20 -13.44 8.54
N TYR A 140 10.86 -14.71 8.29
CA TYR A 140 11.29 -15.81 9.16
C TYR A 140 12.78 -16.13 9.04
N LEU A 141 13.41 -15.87 7.90
CA LEU A 141 14.85 -16.08 7.69
C LEU A 141 15.70 -14.96 8.30
N GLN A 142 15.19 -13.71 8.28
CA GLN A 142 15.96 -12.55 8.77
C GLN A 142 15.93 -12.38 10.28
N LEU A 143 14.89 -12.89 10.95
CA LEU A 143 14.76 -12.76 12.40
C LEU A 143 15.56 -13.85 13.14
N PRO A 144 16.25 -13.49 14.24
CA PRO A 144 16.74 -14.49 15.18
C PRO A 144 15.60 -15.34 15.76
N GLY A 145 15.85 -16.61 16.04
CA GLY A 145 14.85 -17.54 16.58
C GLY A 145 14.16 -17.04 17.87
N ILE A 146 14.93 -16.36 18.73
CA ILE A 146 14.41 -15.79 20.00
C ILE A 146 13.32 -14.71 19.81
N VAL A 147 13.29 -14.07 18.63
CA VAL A 147 12.31 -13.03 18.28
C VAL A 147 11.31 -13.49 17.21
N GLY A 148 11.26 -14.79 16.95
CA GLY A 148 10.25 -15.40 16.08
C GLY A 148 10.74 -15.88 14.73
N GLY A 149 12.05 -15.82 14.43
CA GLY A 149 12.66 -16.41 13.25
C GLY A 149 12.49 -17.93 13.24
N SER A 150 12.35 -18.54 12.06
CA SER A 150 12.14 -19.98 11.92
C SER A 150 12.36 -20.46 10.49
N GLU A 151 13.45 -21.15 10.25
CA GLU A 151 13.72 -21.78 8.95
C GLU A 151 12.62 -22.77 8.54
N LYS A 152 12.06 -23.51 9.51
CA LYS A 152 10.93 -24.43 9.25
C LYS A 152 9.72 -23.70 8.69
N LYS A 153 9.36 -22.52 9.24
CA LYS A 153 8.22 -21.73 8.74
C LYS A 153 8.54 -21.07 7.40
N ALA A 154 9.79 -20.61 7.22
CA ALA A 154 10.22 -20.08 5.94
C ALA A 154 10.08 -21.14 4.82
N LEU A 155 10.55 -22.38 5.08
CA LEU A 155 10.44 -23.49 4.15
C LEU A 155 8.97 -23.86 3.85
N LEU A 156 8.08 -23.81 4.86
CA LEU A 156 6.66 -24.03 4.67
C LEU A 156 6.08 -23.07 3.64
N TYR A 157 6.28 -21.76 3.82
CA TYR A 157 5.77 -20.75 2.88
C TYR A 157 6.43 -20.83 1.50
N ALA A 158 7.71 -21.18 1.43
CA ALA A 158 8.39 -21.40 0.16
C ALA A 158 7.75 -22.59 -0.63
N ASN A 159 7.43 -23.69 0.04
CA ASN A 159 6.75 -24.82 -0.56
C ASN A 159 5.32 -24.47 -1.01
N GLU A 160 4.59 -23.65 -0.25
CA GLU A 160 3.27 -23.16 -0.66
C GLU A 160 3.37 -22.30 -1.94
N ILE A 161 4.40 -21.46 -2.07
CA ILE A 161 4.64 -20.68 -3.30
C ILE A 161 4.87 -21.62 -4.50
N ALA A 162 5.69 -22.66 -4.34
CA ALA A 162 5.96 -23.64 -5.41
C ALA A 162 4.64 -24.31 -5.88
N GLN A 163 3.81 -24.76 -4.93
CA GLN A 163 2.53 -25.39 -5.25
C GLN A 163 1.58 -24.45 -6.01
N ILE A 164 1.49 -23.16 -5.62
CA ILE A 164 0.65 -22.19 -6.30
C ILE A 164 1.16 -21.96 -7.74
N SER A 165 2.48 -21.83 -7.91
CA SER A 165 3.10 -21.57 -9.22
C SER A 165 2.97 -22.76 -10.19
N ASP A 166 2.98 -23.99 -9.67
CA ASP A 166 2.79 -25.21 -10.49
C ASP A 166 1.34 -25.40 -10.94
N PHE A 167 0.39 -24.90 -10.16
CA PHE A 167 -1.04 -25.02 -10.49
C PHE A 167 -1.51 -24.00 -11.56
N ASP A 168 -0.77 -22.91 -11.74
CA ASP A 168 -1.08 -21.86 -12.72
C ASP A 168 -0.33 -22.06 -14.06
N ARG A 169 0.36 -23.22 -14.27
CA ARG A 169 0.96 -23.68 -15.54
C ARG A 169 0.07 -24.68 -16.26
#